data_7d956a07ad0873c21fb359a87a3d1f10
#
_entry.id   7d956a07ad0873c21fb359a87a3d1f10
#
_cell.length_a   1.000
_cell.length_b   1.000
_cell.length_c   1.000
_cell.angle_alpha   90.00
_cell.angle_beta   90.00
_cell.angle_gamma   90.00
#
_symmetry.space_group_name_H-M   'P 1'
#
loop_
_entity.id
_entity.type
_entity.pdbx_description
1 polymer ?
#
loop_
_entity_poly.entity_id
_entity_poly.type
_entity_poly.pdbx_seq_one_letter_code
_entity_poly.pdbx_strand_id
1 'polypeptide(L)'
;MTAPTTSYHLRPRSGWLNDPNGMARVDGVWHVFFQHNPHAPVHDRIAWGHATSRDLAHWELQPVAFSPSPGAPDAFGCWTGVFVPGHDRPAVVYSGIADDSRQSTICLRWGSADLRDWGAPIVVGRTPRQDGIAIMRDPFVFEHDGRRLAVLGVGLADGAPAIALFDRSDELS
;
A
#
# COMPACT_ATOMS: atom_id res chain seq x y z
N MET A 1 -22.47 17.64 17.40
CA MET A 1 -21.45 18.66 17.08
C MET A 1 -20.56 18.07 15.99
N THR A 2 -20.58 18.63 14.79
CA THR A 2 -19.65 18.26 13.70
C THR A 2 -18.28 18.81 14.06
N ALA A 3 -17.24 17.97 14.10
CA ALA A 3 -15.87 18.42 14.28
C ALA A 3 -15.53 19.45 13.19
N PRO A 4 -14.78 20.51 13.50
CA PRO A 4 -14.40 21.51 12.51
C PRO A 4 -13.60 20.83 11.39
N THR A 5 -14.04 21.00 10.16
CA THR A 5 -13.33 20.56 8.96
C THR A 5 -12.07 21.42 8.81
N THR A 6 -10.89 20.83 8.98
CA THR A 6 -9.64 21.51 8.67
C THR A 6 -9.44 21.53 7.17
N SER A 7 -9.10 22.68 6.59
CA SER A 7 -8.87 22.85 5.15
C SER A 7 -7.51 22.32 4.65
N TYR A 8 -6.61 21.96 5.56
CA TYR A 8 -5.23 21.55 5.23
C TYR A 8 -5.01 20.06 5.14
N HIS A 9 -5.94 19.24 5.66
CA HIS A 9 -5.75 17.79 5.69
C HIS A 9 -6.57 17.12 4.62
N LEU A 10 -5.94 16.22 3.87
CA LEU A 10 -6.65 15.29 3.01
C LEU A 10 -7.61 14.44 3.86
N ARG A 11 -8.88 14.43 3.50
CA ARG A 11 -9.91 13.64 4.16
C ARG A 11 -10.81 13.00 3.14
N PRO A 12 -11.20 11.73 3.30
CA PRO A 12 -12.26 11.15 2.51
C PRO A 12 -13.60 11.81 2.88
N ARG A 13 -14.58 11.70 1.99
CA ARG A 13 -15.94 12.23 2.24
C ARG A 13 -16.64 11.50 3.39
N SER A 14 -16.32 10.23 3.60
CA SER A 14 -16.87 9.36 4.64
C SER A 14 -15.94 8.18 4.90
N GLY A 15 -16.23 7.41 5.96
CA GLY A 15 -15.54 6.17 6.26
C GLY A 15 -14.26 6.35 7.06
N TRP A 16 -13.33 5.42 6.89
CA TRP A 16 -12.05 5.36 7.58
C TRP A 16 -10.90 5.81 6.67
N LEU A 17 -9.92 6.50 7.22
CA LEU A 17 -8.64 6.81 6.58
C LEU A 17 -7.51 6.64 7.59
N ASN A 18 -6.43 5.95 7.18
CA ASN A 18 -5.13 5.96 7.83
C ASN A 18 -4.03 5.85 6.76
N ASP A 19 -2.81 5.74 7.14
CA ASP A 19 -1.57 5.55 6.38
C ASP A 19 -1.58 6.07 4.94
N PRO A 20 -0.89 7.18 4.64
CA PRO A 20 -0.62 7.55 3.26
C PRO A 20 0.27 6.49 2.60
N ASN A 21 -0.09 6.08 1.41
CA ASN A 21 0.58 5.03 0.65
C ASN A 21 1.02 5.52 -0.72
N GLY A 22 2.00 4.88 -1.30
CA GLY A 22 2.30 4.91 -2.72
C GLY A 22 2.39 6.32 -3.33
N MET A 23 2.99 7.29 -2.64
CA MET A 23 3.12 8.63 -3.19
C MET A 23 4.01 8.61 -4.44
N ALA A 24 3.50 9.18 -5.53
CA ALA A 24 4.19 9.26 -6.81
C ALA A 24 3.90 10.59 -7.51
N ARG A 25 4.78 10.97 -8.45
CA ARG A 25 4.53 12.08 -9.36
C ARG A 25 4.56 11.56 -10.80
N VAL A 26 3.41 11.61 -11.46
CA VAL A 26 3.24 11.14 -12.83
C VAL A 26 2.70 12.30 -13.68
N ASP A 27 3.32 12.58 -14.82
CA ASP A 27 2.96 13.68 -15.74
C ASP A 27 2.74 15.04 -15.05
N GLY A 28 3.58 15.34 -14.06
CA GLY A 28 3.52 16.60 -13.32
C GLY A 28 2.43 16.67 -12.23
N VAL A 29 1.64 15.61 -12.05
CA VAL A 29 0.59 15.48 -11.03
C VAL A 29 1.11 14.60 -9.89
N TRP A 30 0.92 15.05 -8.67
CA TRP A 30 1.15 14.26 -7.47
C TRP A 30 -0.03 13.34 -7.22
N HIS A 31 0.25 12.10 -6.93
CA HIS A 31 -0.70 11.07 -6.52
C HIS A 31 -0.36 10.62 -5.11
N VAL A 32 -1.36 10.51 -4.27
CA VAL A 32 -1.26 9.84 -2.97
C VAL A 32 -2.38 8.83 -2.85
N PHE A 33 -2.01 7.64 -2.44
CA PHE A 33 -2.98 6.63 -2.04
C PHE A 33 -3.04 6.61 -0.51
N PHE A 34 -4.06 6.00 0.05
CA PHE A 34 -4.23 5.87 1.49
C PHE A 34 -5.10 4.69 1.83
N GLN A 35 -4.89 4.10 2.99
CA GLN A 35 -5.78 3.08 3.50
C GLN A 35 -7.18 3.66 3.73
N HIS A 36 -8.19 3.03 3.17
CA HIS A 36 -9.55 3.56 3.15
C HIS A 36 -10.60 2.46 3.29
N ASN A 37 -11.53 2.65 4.23
CA ASN A 37 -12.78 1.92 4.22
C ASN A 37 -13.90 2.92 3.86
N PRO A 38 -14.42 2.91 2.63
CA PRO A 38 -15.45 3.87 2.20
C PRO A 38 -16.82 3.63 2.82
N HIS A 39 -17.06 2.46 3.43
CA HIS A 39 -18.37 2.03 3.89
C HIS A 39 -18.63 2.31 5.37
N ALA A 40 -17.57 2.35 6.21
CA ALA A 40 -17.69 2.55 7.65
C ALA A 40 -16.44 3.21 8.24
N PRO A 41 -16.57 3.99 9.36
CA PRO A 41 -15.44 4.62 10.02
C PRO A 41 -14.69 3.63 10.94
N VAL A 42 -14.35 2.46 10.40
CA VAL A 42 -13.63 1.39 11.11
C VAL A 42 -12.55 0.81 10.19
N HIS A 43 -11.47 0.33 10.80
CA HIS A 43 -10.39 -0.35 10.08
C HIS A 43 -10.80 -1.78 9.74
N ASP A 44 -11.57 -1.93 8.68
CA ASP A 44 -12.04 -3.20 8.16
C ASP A 44 -12.16 -3.14 6.64
N ARG A 45 -11.89 -4.26 5.94
CA ARG A 45 -11.98 -4.35 4.47
C ARG A 45 -11.28 -3.20 3.75
N ILE A 46 -10.07 -2.87 4.20
CA ILE A 46 -9.31 -1.72 3.72
C ILE A 46 -9.04 -1.84 2.22
N ALA A 47 -9.45 -0.81 1.51
CA ALA A 47 -9.12 -0.52 0.13
C ALA A 47 -8.03 0.56 0.05
N TRP A 48 -7.51 0.84 -1.14
CA TRP A 48 -6.68 2.01 -1.39
C TRP A 48 -7.52 3.14 -1.96
N GLY A 49 -7.75 4.18 -1.14
CA GLY A 49 -8.26 5.46 -1.59
C GLY A 49 -7.18 6.18 -2.42
N HIS A 50 -7.58 7.16 -3.21
CA HIS A 50 -6.70 7.88 -4.12
C HIS A 50 -7.04 9.38 -4.11
N ALA A 51 -6.02 10.21 -4.12
CA ALA A 51 -6.16 11.64 -4.34
C ALA A 51 -5.01 12.18 -5.19
N THR A 52 -5.27 13.28 -5.88
CA THR A 52 -4.30 13.94 -6.77
C THR A 52 -4.12 15.40 -6.40
N SER A 53 -2.93 15.95 -6.69
CA SER A 53 -2.60 17.35 -6.46
C SER A 53 -1.57 17.84 -7.49
N ARG A 54 -1.61 19.13 -7.82
CA ARG A 54 -0.57 19.77 -8.62
C ARG A 54 0.45 20.54 -7.77
N ASP A 55 0.12 20.83 -6.52
CA ASP A 55 0.88 21.75 -5.64
C ASP A 55 1.13 21.16 -4.23
N LEU A 56 0.67 19.94 -3.93
CA LEU A 56 0.73 19.28 -2.62
C LEU A 56 -0.11 19.94 -1.52
N ALA A 57 -0.80 21.03 -1.83
CA ALA A 57 -1.64 21.77 -0.90
C ALA A 57 -3.14 21.54 -1.16
N HIS A 58 -3.52 21.51 -2.44
CA HIS A 58 -4.90 21.31 -2.87
C HIS A 58 -5.05 19.89 -3.45
N TRP A 59 -5.87 19.08 -2.82
CA TRP A 59 -6.08 17.68 -3.16
C TRP A 59 -7.48 17.43 -3.71
N GLU A 60 -7.54 16.69 -4.80
CA GLU A 60 -8.77 16.20 -5.41
C GLU A 60 -8.92 14.72 -5.14
N LEU A 61 -10.01 14.32 -4.46
CA LEU A 61 -10.33 12.91 -4.26
C LEU A 61 -10.71 12.26 -5.60
N GLN A 62 -10.07 11.15 -5.87
CA GLN A 62 -10.32 10.29 -7.01
C GLN A 62 -11.20 9.09 -6.61
N PRO A 63 -11.73 8.30 -7.54
CA PRO A 63 -12.29 7.00 -7.24
C PRO A 63 -11.31 6.11 -6.45
N VAL A 64 -11.83 5.16 -5.68
CA VAL A 64 -11.02 4.12 -5.01
C VAL A 64 -10.15 3.42 -6.05
N ALA A 65 -8.83 3.37 -5.82
CA ALA A 65 -7.89 2.80 -6.77
C ALA A 65 -8.09 1.28 -6.93
N PHE A 66 -8.16 0.57 -5.82
CA PHE A 66 -8.50 -0.85 -5.79
C PHE A 66 -9.01 -1.26 -4.40
N SER A 67 -9.78 -2.32 -4.39
CA SER A 67 -10.39 -2.91 -3.19
C SER A 67 -9.93 -4.35 -3.00
N PRO A 68 -10.15 -4.94 -1.82
CA PRO A 68 -9.94 -6.35 -1.58
C PRO A 68 -10.60 -7.22 -2.65
N SER A 69 -9.87 -8.21 -3.16
CA SER A 69 -10.33 -9.10 -4.22
C SER A 69 -10.83 -10.42 -3.63
N PRO A 70 -12.11 -10.80 -3.78
CA PRO A 70 -12.64 -12.04 -3.22
C PRO A 70 -11.82 -13.28 -3.63
N GLY A 71 -11.42 -14.10 -2.66
CA GLY A 71 -10.63 -15.31 -2.89
C GLY A 71 -9.14 -15.09 -3.23
N ALA A 72 -8.68 -13.83 -3.24
CA ALA A 72 -7.29 -13.48 -3.52
C ALA A 72 -6.46 -13.29 -2.23
N PRO A 73 -5.14 -13.12 -2.35
CA PRO A 73 -4.27 -12.91 -1.18
C PRO A 73 -4.55 -11.61 -0.40
N ASP A 74 -5.39 -10.74 -0.91
CA ASP A 74 -5.83 -9.50 -0.26
C ASP A 74 -7.34 -9.45 0.02
N ALA A 75 -8.02 -10.61 0.04
CA ALA A 75 -9.48 -10.70 0.14
C ALA A 75 -10.07 -10.04 1.40
N PHE A 76 -9.29 -9.88 2.46
CA PHE A 76 -9.70 -9.27 3.72
C PHE A 76 -9.23 -7.81 3.84
N GLY A 77 -8.18 -7.40 3.12
CA GLY A 77 -7.70 -6.01 3.12
C GLY A 77 -6.44 -5.79 2.30
N CYS A 78 -6.36 -4.61 1.68
CA CYS A 78 -5.18 -4.07 1.02
C CYS A 78 -4.52 -3.07 1.98
N TRP A 79 -3.51 -3.52 2.74
CA TRP A 79 -2.89 -2.67 3.76
C TRP A 79 -1.73 -1.85 3.19
N THR A 80 -0.92 -1.28 4.06
CA THR A 80 0.12 -0.32 3.72
C THR A 80 1.13 -0.85 2.70
N GLY A 81 1.58 0.04 1.84
CA GLY A 81 2.55 -0.23 0.80
C GLY A 81 3.06 1.01 0.09
N VAL A 82 3.79 0.82 -0.99
CA VAL A 82 4.52 1.86 -1.69
C VAL A 82 4.38 1.76 -3.21
N PHE A 83 4.54 2.87 -3.90
CA PHE A 83 4.75 2.92 -5.34
C PHE A 83 6.18 2.43 -5.65
N VAL A 84 6.32 1.54 -6.64
CA VAL A 84 7.62 0.98 -7.01
C VAL A 84 8.25 1.84 -8.11
N PRO A 85 9.41 2.45 -7.87
CA PRO A 85 10.08 3.27 -8.87
C PRO A 85 10.77 2.42 -9.96
N GLY A 86 11.14 3.06 -11.09
CA GLY A 86 12.04 2.49 -12.07
C GLY A 86 11.43 1.43 -13.00
N HIS A 87 10.11 1.35 -13.11
CA HIS A 87 9.42 0.52 -14.10
C HIS A 87 8.78 1.37 -15.20
N ASP A 88 8.73 0.86 -16.41
CA ASP A 88 8.02 1.48 -17.54
C ASP A 88 6.50 1.50 -17.30
N ARG A 89 6.02 0.57 -16.51
CA ARG A 89 4.62 0.46 -16.11
C ARG A 89 4.47 0.74 -14.62
N PRO A 90 3.50 1.57 -14.20
CA PRO A 90 3.24 1.83 -12.79
C PRO A 90 2.99 0.56 -11.99
N ALA A 91 3.59 0.46 -10.83
CA ALA A 91 3.39 -0.66 -9.92
C ALA A 91 3.31 -0.18 -8.47
N VAL A 92 2.54 -0.93 -7.66
CA VAL A 92 2.54 -0.79 -6.20
C VAL A 92 2.81 -2.13 -5.56
N VAL A 93 3.53 -2.10 -4.44
CA VAL A 93 3.75 -3.26 -3.57
C VAL A 93 3.14 -2.95 -2.22
N TYR A 94 2.36 -3.87 -1.65
CA TYR A 94 1.60 -3.65 -0.44
C TYR A 94 1.39 -4.95 0.35
N SER A 95 0.94 -4.81 1.60
CA SER A 95 0.56 -5.94 2.45
C SER A 95 -0.87 -6.37 2.14
N GLY A 96 -1.05 -7.52 1.51
CA GLY A 96 -2.34 -8.15 1.29
C GLY A 96 -2.72 -9.03 2.47
N ILE A 97 -3.94 -8.92 2.96
CA ILE A 97 -4.51 -9.72 4.05
C ILE A 97 -5.60 -10.62 3.47
N ALA A 98 -5.41 -11.93 3.59
CA ALA A 98 -6.32 -12.90 2.98
C ALA A 98 -7.53 -13.23 3.86
N ASP A 99 -7.36 -13.19 5.19
CA ASP A 99 -8.35 -13.62 6.16
C ASP A 99 -8.20 -12.88 7.52
N ASP A 100 -8.96 -13.27 8.51
CA ASP A 100 -8.99 -12.67 9.85
C ASP A 100 -7.78 -13.01 10.72
N SER A 101 -6.90 -13.91 10.31
CA SER A 101 -5.62 -14.18 10.99
C SER A 101 -4.69 -12.97 10.93
N ARG A 102 -4.95 -12.04 9.98
CA ARG A 102 -4.14 -10.86 9.71
C ARG A 102 -2.69 -11.16 9.34
N GLN A 103 -2.41 -12.40 8.93
CA GLN A 103 -1.12 -12.74 8.32
C GLN A 103 -1.01 -12.07 6.96
N SER A 104 0.08 -11.34 6.76
CA SER A 104 0.27 -10.60 5.51
C SER A 104 1.00 -11.41 4.46
N THR A 105 0.61 -11.15 3.23
CA THR A 105 1.32 -11.54 2.01
C THR A 105 1.78 -10.26 1.33
N ILE A 106 2.97 -10.22 0.77
CA ILE A 106 3.41 -9.07 -0.01
C ILE A 106 2.87 -9.24 -1.43
N CYS A 107 1.99 -8.32 -1.79
CA CYS A 107 1.29 -8.30 -3.07
C CYS A 107 1.82 -7.17 -3.96
N LEU A 108 1.87 -7.42 -5.26
CA LEU A 108 2.14 -6.44 -6.30
C LEU A 108 0.89 -6.26 -7.16
N ARG A 109 0.57 -5.03 -7.55
CA ARG A 109 -0.39 -4.72 -8.61
C ARG A 109 0.25 -3.83 -9.66
N TRP A 110 -0.02 -4.14 -10.92
CA TRP A 110 0.33 -3.28 -12.05
C TRP A 110 -0.79 -2.29 -12.32
N GLY A 111 -0.44 -1.03 -12.49
CA GLY A 111 -1.38 0.05 -12.80
C GLY A 111 -1.43 0.43 -14.28
N SER A 112 -2.46 1.15 -14.68
CA SER A 112 -2.50 1.91 -15.94
C SER A 112 -1.58 3.14 -15.85
N ALA A 113 -1.19 3.72 -16.98
CA ALA A 113 -0.31 4.88 -17.04
C ALA A 113 -0.88 6.09 -16.26
N ASP A 114 -2.18 6.23 -16.19
CA ASP A 114 -2.89 7.30 -15.48
C ASP A 114 -3.24 6.95 -14.02
N LEU A 115 -2.78 5.78 -13.52
CA LEU A 115 -2.98 5.28 -12.16
C LEU A 115 -4.46 5.08 -11.75
N ARG A 116 -5.37 4.90 -12.72
CA ARG A 116 -6.81 4.72 -12.46
C ARG A 116 -7.22 3.27 -12.38
N ASP A 117 -6.59 2.43 -13.19
CA ASP A 117 -6.92 1.00 -13.27
C ASP A 117 -5.75 0.17 -12.73
N TRP A 118 -6.08 -0.84 -11.92
CA TRP A 118 -5.11 -1.70 -11.29
C TRP A 118 -5.44 -3.18 -11.54
N GLY A 119 -4.44 -3.93 -11.95
CA GLY A 119 -4.55 -5.36 -12.19
C GLY A 119 -4.83 -6.19 -10.93
N ALA A 120 -5.03 -7.49 -11.10
CA ALA A 120 -5.18 -8.42 -10.01
C ALA A 120 -3.90 -8.47 -9.12
N PRO A 121 -4.02 -8.82 -7.82
CA PRO A 121 -2.87 -8.95 -6.94
C PRO A 121 -2.01 -10.15 -7.33
N ILE A 122 -0.71 -9.94 -7.37
CA ILE A 122 0.32 -10.96 -7.59
C ILE A 122 1.11 -11.10 -6.29
N VAL A 123 1.26 -12.32 -5.77
CA VAL A 123 2.10 -12.56 -4.58
C VAL A 123 3.56 -12.52 -4.97
N VAL A 124 4.30 -11.58 -4.39
CA VAL A 124 5.76 -11.42 -4.58
C VAL A 124 6.57 -11.75 -3.32
N GLY A 125 5.91 -11.97 -2.19
CA GLY A 125 6.56 -12.36 -0.95
C GLY A 125 5.57 -12.91 0.08
N ARG A 126 6.07 -13.73 1.00
CA ARG A 126 5.29 -14.27 2.13
C ARG A 126 6.12 -14.17 3.39
N THR A 127 5.47 -14.05 4.55
CA THR A 127 6.14 -14.16 5.84
C THR A 127 6.82 -15.52 5.94
N PRO A 128 8.16 -15.58 6.12
CA PRO A 128 8.87 -16.85 6.31
C PRO A 128 8.39 -17.55 7.58
N ARG A 129 8.13 -18.86 7.49
CA ARG A 129 7.68 -19.64 8.66
C ARG A 129 8.81 -20.15 9.55
N GLN A 130 10.07 -20.03 9.12
CA GLN A 130 11.20 -20.74 9.71
C GLN A 130 12.07 -19.90 10.65
N ASP A 131 12.00 -18.57 10.62
CA ASP A 131 12.98 -17.70 11.28
C ASP A 131 12.45 -17.01 12.55
N GLY A 132 11.46 -17.61 13.22
CA GLY A 132 10.84 -16.99 14.39
C GLY A 132 10.08 -15.70 14.05
N ILE A 133 9.77 -15.46 12.77
CA ILE A 133 9.01 -14.31 12.30
C ILE A 133 7.52 -14.61 12.46
N ALA A 134 6.84 -13.80 13.27
CA ALA A 134 5.41 -13.92 13.48
C ALA A 134 4.62 -13.12 12.41
N ILE A 135 5.12 -11.96 12.00
CA ILE A 135 4.50 -11.11 11.01
C ILE A 135 5.56 -10.31 10.23
N MET A 136 5.35 -10.09 8.93
CA MET A 136 6.18 -9.24 8.09
C MET A 136 5.27 -8.44 7.16
N ARG A 137 5.35 -7.08 7.20
CA ARG A 137 4.43 -6.21 6.48
C ARG A 137 5.02 -4.84 6.17
N ASP A 138 4.22 -3.99 5.50
CA ASP A 138 4.48 -2.60 5.21
C ASP A 138 5.76 -2.41 4.38
N PRO A 139 5.80 -2.98 3.15
CA PRO A 139 6.96 -2.92 2.29
C PRO A 139 7.26 -1.48 1.87
N PHE A 140 8.55 -1.13 1.88
CA PHE A 140 9.07 0.08 1.27
C PHE A 140 10.20 -0.30 0.30
N VAL A 141 10.04 0.07 -0.97
CA VAL A 141 11.01 -0.24 -2.04
C VAL A 141 11.74 1.04 -2.43
N PHE A 142 13.06 0.95 -2.56
CA PHE A 142 13.90 2.08 -2.93
C PHE A 142 15.12 1.61 -3.73
N GLU A 143 15.78 2.55 -4.39
CA GLU A 143 17.03 2.31 -5.09
C GLU A 143 18.20 2.90 -4.32
N HIS A 144 19.28 2.14 -4.18
CA HIS A 144 20.52 2.56 -3.55
C HIS A 144 21.71 1.90 -4.24
N ASP A 145 22.67 2.70 -4.70
CA ASP A 145 23.86 2.25 -5.44
C ASP A 145 23.57 1.29 -6.60
N GLY A 146 22.51 1.60 -7.37
CA GLY A 146 22.08 0.79 -8.52
C GLY A 146 21.40 -0.52 -8.16
N ARG A 147 21.14 -0.77 -6.88
CA ARG A 147 20.43 -1.95 -6.37
C ARG A 147 19.01 -1.57 -5.98
N ARG A 148 18.06 -2.42 -6.31
CA ARG A 148 16.68 -2.28 -5.82
C ARG A 148 16.52 -3.04 -4.51
N LEU A 149 16.26 -2.32 -3.46
CA LEU A 149 16.14 -2.83 -2.11
C LEU A 149 14.70 -2.71 -1.61
N ALA A 150 14.30 -3.63 -0.75
CA ALA A 150 13.03 -3.55 -0.04
C ALA A 150 13.23 -3.72 1.46
N VAL A 151 12.65 -2.86 2.26
CA VAL A 151 12.57 -3.01 3.73
C VAL A 151 11.15 -3.30 4.14
N LEU A 152 11.00 -4.15 5.16
CA LEU A 152 9.71 -4.52 5.74
C LEU A 152 9.78 -4.50 7.26
N GLY A 153 8.71 -4.06 7.91
CA GLY A 153 8.55 -4.21 9.35
C GLY A 153 8.32 -5.67 9.72
N VAL A 154 9.00 -6.13 10.75
CA VAL A 154 8.94 -7.52 11.24
C VAL A 154 8.61 -7.53 12.72
N GLY A 155 7.66 -8.38 13.12
CA GLY A 155 7.45 -8.80 14.50
C GLY A 155 7.94 -10.23 14.68
N LEU A 156 8.80 -10.47 15.66
CA LEU A 156 9.29 -11.79 15.99
C LEU A 156 8.31 -12.54 16.92
N ALA A 157 8.42 -13.85 16.98
CA ALA A 157 7.53 -14.70 17.78
C ALA A 157 7.65 -14.45 19.30
N ASP A 158 8.78 -13.91 19.75
CA ASP A 158 9.02 -13.48 21.13
C ASP A 158 8.50 -12.07 21.44
N GLY A 159 7.91 -11.40 20.42
CA GLY A 159 7.38 -10.04 20.51
C GLY A 159 8.40 -8.95 20.21
N ALA A 160 9.66 -9.26 19.91
CA ALA A 160 10.66 -8.26 19.58
C ALA A 160 10.40 -7.68 18.17
N PRO A 161 10.62 -6.36 17.97
CA PRO A 161 10.57 -5.75 16.65
C PRO A 161 11.88 -6.01 15.88
N ALA A 162 11.76 -6.13 14.54
CA ALA A 162 12.90 -6.24 13.64
C ALA A 162 12.59 -5.57 12.29
N ILE A 163 13.58 -5.47 11.43
CA ILE A 163 13.45 -5.03 10.05
C ILE A 163 14.08 -6.09 9.15
N ALA A 164 13.34 -6.53 8.13
CA ALA A 164 13.88 -7.33 7.06
C ALA A 164 14.35 -6.44 5.90
N LEU A 165 15.54 -6.69 5.38
CA LEU A 165 16.08 -6.05 4.19
C LEU A 165 16.24 -7.12 3.10
N PHE A 166 15.66 -6.87 1.94
CA PHE A 166 15.76 -7.72 0.75
C PHE A 166 16.46 -7.00 -0.37
N ASP A 167 17.34 -7.70 -1.07
CA ASP A 167 17.86 -7.30 -2.36
C ASP A 167 16.97 -7.90 -3.46
N ARG A 168 16.39 -7.04 -4.29
CA ARG A 168 15.44 -7.41 -5.34
C ARG A 168 15.93 -6.96 -6.72
N SER A 169 17.24 -6.82 -6.88
CA SER A 169 17.83 -6.35 -8.14
C SER A 169 17.44 -7.22 -9.36
N ASP A 170 17.11 -8.49 -9.13
CA ASP A 170 16.89 -9.47 -10.20
C ASP A 170 15.42 -9.92 -10.41
N GLU A 171 14.49 -9.56 -9.52
CA GLU A 171 13.16 -10.21 -9.48
C GLU A 171 12.00 -9.37 -10.03
N LEU A 172 12.23 -8.14 -10.48
CA LEU A 172 11.17 -7.26 -11.02
C LEU A 172 11.51 -6.76 -12.44
N SER A 173 12.37 -7.48 -13.16
CA SER A 173 12.69 -7.22 -14.58
C SER A 173 11.66 -7.85 -15.51
#